data_4a5b9c40e9f3f3fe8c09a25db7f939ac
#
_entry.id   4a5b9c40e9f3f3fe8c09a25db7f939ac
#
_cell.length_a   1.000
_cell.length_b   1.000
_cell.length_c   1.000
_cell.angle_alpha   90.00
_cell.angle_beta   90.00
_cell.angle_gamma   90.00
#
_symmetry.space_group_name_H-M   'P 1'
#
loop_
_entity.id
_entity.type
_entity.pdbx_description
1 polymer ?
#
loop_
_entity_poly.entity_id
_entity_poly.type
_entity_poly.pdbx_seq_one_letter_code
_entity_poly.pdbx_strand_id
1 'polypeptide(L)'
;DPLTDPEQVAGLADLGAGYDVFDKFADEAKVREHVLDYRKLNSNGLVEKKDLEGSSFIRTTGTTISEYASSLGVSVGLEAGYMYFSGSVTTNFSKERYEYDSYSFATYHILTNKYQLRLPTDWDVEDLKPYLTSQAKIKLNDQSVSATEIFNTYGTHVLTGVVVGARA
;
A
#
# COMPACT_ATOMS: atom_id res chain seq x y z
N ASP A 1 0.72 -24.86 -1.21
CA ASP A 1 1.17 -25.16 -2.58
C ASP A 1 1.38 -23.88 -3.37
N PRO A 2 2.39 -23.85 -4.27
CA PRO A 2 2.59 -22.70 -5.14
C PRO A 2 1.35 -22.39 -5.97
N LEU A 3 1.08 -21.11 -6.19
CA LEU A 3 0.05 -20.68 -7.12
C LEU A 3 0.51 -21.03 -8.54
N THR A 4 -0.37 -21.67 -9.29
CA THR A 4 -0.09 -22.02 -10.68
C THR A 4 -0.12 -20.77 -11.55
N ASP A 5 0.86 -20.69 -12.46
CA ASP A 5 1.01 -19.59 -13.39
C ASP A 5 1.11 -18.21 -12.71
N PRO A 6 2.24 -17.95 -12.00
CA PRO A 6 2.42 -16.73 -11.21
C PRO A 6 2.27 -15.43 -12.03
N GLU A 7 2.50 -15.47 -13.33
CA GLU A 7 2.38 -14.29 -14.18
C GLU A 7 0.92 -13.95 -14.54
N GLN A 8 0.01 -14.90 -14.36
CA GLN A 8 -1.40 -14.70 -14.62
C GLN A 8 -2.24 -14.42 -13.37
N VAL A 9 -1.65 -14.59 -12.19
CA VAL A 9 -2.35 -14.26 -10.93
C VAL A 9 -2.20 -12.75 -10.66
N ALA A 10 -3.28 -12.01 -10.90
CA ALA A 10 -3.29 -10.58 -10.66
C ALA A 10 -2.94 -10.26 -9.20
N GLY A 11 -2.11 -9.26 -9.00
CA GLY A 11 -1.62 -8.81 -7.70
C GLY A 11 -0.39 -9.55 -7.16
N LEU A 12 -0.05 -10.72 -7.70
CA LEU A 12 1.11 -11.46 -7.22
C LEU A 12 2.42 -10.69 -7.46
N ALA A 13 2.57 -10.05 -8.61
CA ALA A 13 3.73 -9.25 -8.94
C ALA A 13 3.88 -7.99 -8.09
N ASP A 14 2.85 -7.55 -7.38
CA ASP A 14 2.92 -6.42 -6.44
C ASP A 14 3.34 -6.84 -5.04
N LEU A 15 3.22 -8.12 -4.73
CA LEU A 15 3.61 -8.65 -3.42
C LEU A 15 5.13 -8.55 -3.23
N GLY A 16 5.55 -8.00 -2.11
CA GLY A 16 6.96 -7.74 -1.82
C GLY A 16 7.52 -6.48 -2.44
N ALA A 17 6.74 -5.74 -3.24
CA ALA A 17 7.14 -4.45 -3.75
C ALA A 17 7.19 -3.40 -2.64
N GLY A 18 8.07 -2.41 -2.81
CA GLY A 18 8.06 -1.23 -1.97
C GLY A 18 6.85 -0.35 -2.26
N TYR A 19 6.41 0.40 -1.27
CA TYR A 19 5.27 1.29 -1.38
C TYR A 19 5.45 2.54 -0.52
N ASP A 20 5.10 3.70 -1.08
CA ASP A 20 5.10 4.94 -0.34
C ASP A 20 3.68 5.29 0.15
N VAL A 21 3.43 5.05 1.43
CA VAL A 21 2.12 5.31 2.05
C VAL A 21 1.81 6.79 2.25
N PHE A 22 2.81 7.65 2.15
CA PHE A 22 2.66 9.09 2.40
C PHE A 22 2.37 9.90 1.13
N ASP A 23 2.48 9.30 -0.04
CA ASP A 23 2.23 10.00 -1.30
C ASP A 23 0.74 9.99 -1.66
N LYS A 24 0.25 8.96 -2.32
CA LYS A 24 -1.18 8.80 -2.63
C LYS A 24 -1.65 7.44 -2.19
N PHE A 25 -2.71 7.40 -1.41
CA PHE A 25 -3.28 6.15 -0.94
C PHE A 25 -3.83 5.29 -2.09
N ALA A 26 -3.47 4.01 -2.04
CA ALA A 26 -3.95 2.95 -2.95
C ALA A 26 -3.84 3.33 -4.45
N ASP A 27 -2.81 4.08 -4.81
CA ASP A 27 -2.49 4.38 -6.20
C ASP A 27 -1.45 3.38 -6.69
N GLU A 28 -1.80 2.57 -7.69
CA GLU A 28 -0.92 1.58 -8.29
C GLU A 28 0.37 2.20 -8.85
N ALA A 29 0.31 3.45 -9.31
CA ALA A 29 1.49 4.20 -9.77
C ALA A 29 2.51 4.50 -8.65
N LYS A 30 2.19 4.22 -7.39
CA LYS A 30 3.05 4.44 -6.22
C LYS A 30 3.73 3.17 -5.71
N VAL A 31 3.56 2.07 -6.40
CA VAL A 31 4.35 0.86 -6.20
C VAL A 31 5.78 1.15 -6.64
N ARG A 32 6.72 0.87 -5.76
CA ARG A 32 8.16 1.06 -5.97
C ARG A 32 8.82 -0.24 -6.38
N GLU A 33 10.15 -0.24 -6.43
CA GLU A 33 10.89 -1.46 -6.75
C GLU A 33 10.70 -2.53 -5.68
N HIS A 34 10.84 -3.79 -6.09
CA HIS A 34 10.70 -4.94 -5.20
C HIS A 34 11.80 -5.00 -4.16
N VAL A 35 11.38 -5.16 -2.92
CA VAL A 35 12.25 -5.50 -1.79
C VAL A 35 12.32 -7.00 -1.62
N LEU A 36 11.20 -7.70 -1.79
CA LEU A 36 11.11 -9.16 -1.69
C LEU A 36 10.91 -9.80 -3.06
N ASP A 37 11.49 -10.98 -3.23
CA ASP A 37 11.34 -11.82 -4.42
C ASP A 37 10.03 -12.61 -4.34
N TYR A 38 8.98 -12.10 -4.95
CA TYR A 38 7.66 -12.73 -4.94
C TYR A 38 7.63 -14.08 -5.65
N ARG A 39 8.48 -14.30 -6.64
CA ARG A 39 8.57 -15.58 -7.35
C ARG A 39 9.14 -16.66 -6.46
N LYS A 40 10.19 -16.34 -5.70
CA LYS A 40 10.77 -17.25 -4.70
C LYS A 40 9.79 -17.56 -3.57
N LEU A 41 9.09 -16.55 -3.06
CA LEU A 41 8.03 -16.71 -2.07
C LEU A 41 6.93 -17.64 -2.58
N ASN A 42 6.46 -17.44 -3.79
CA ASN A 42 5.44 -18.28 -4.39
C ASN A 42 5.92 -19.72 -4.64
N SER A 43 7.12 -19.89 -5.19
CA SER A 43 7.67 -21.23 -5.47
C SER A 43 7.88 -22.06 -4.20
N ASN A 44 8.11 -21.41 -3.07
CA ASN A 44 8.20 -22.06 -1.75
C ASN A 44 6.83 -22.27 -1.08
N GLY A 45 5.72 -21.95 -1.75
CA GLY A 45 4.36 -22.12 -1.22
C GLY A 45 4.01 -21.17 -0.07
N LEU A 46 4.68 -20.01 0.01
CA LEU A 46 4.52 -19.06 1.11
C LEU A 46 3.50 -17.96 0.84
N VAL A 47 2.96 -17.89 -0.37
CA VAL A 47 1.89 -16.96 -0.73
C VAL A 47 0.55 -17.63 -0.50
N GLU A 48 -0.22 -17.13 0.43
CA GLU A 48 -1.57 -17.58 0.70
C GLU A 48 -2.57 -16.78 -0.14
N LYS A 49 -3.42 -17.49 -0.88
CA LYS A 49 -4.55 -16.90 -1.59
C LYS A 49 -5.83 -17.23 -0.85
N LYS A 50 -6.55 -16.20 -0.44
CA LYS A 50 -7.85 -16.30 0.21
C LYS A 50 -8.93 -15.67 -0.65
N ASP A 51 -9.90 -16.42 -1.06
CA ASP A 51 -11.04 -15.89 -1.77
C ASP A 51 -11.85 -14.99 -0.85
N LEU A 52 -12.24 -13.84 -1.37
CA LEU A 52 -13.06 -12.85 -0.69
C LEU A 52 -14.37 -12.71 -1.47
N GLU A 53 -15.47 -12.65 -0.75
CA GLU A 53 -16.77 -12.40 -1.35
C GLU A 53 -17.36 -11.11 -0.80
N GLY A 54 -18.05 -10.37 -1.66
CA GLY A 54 -18.81 -9.21 -1.26
C GLY A 54 -18.28 -7.88 -1.74
N SER A 55 -19.16 -6.91 -1.60
CA SER A 55 -18.86 -5.50 -1.85
C SER A 55 -18.98 -4.75 -0.54
N SER A 56 -18.06 -3.83 -0.32
CA SER A 56 -18.14 -2.89 0.79
C SER A 56 -18.34 -1.48 0.27
N PHE A 57 -19.09 -0.69 1.02
CA PHE A 57 -19.32 0.71 0.72
C PHE A 57 -18.77 1.54 1.88
N ILE A 58 -17.80 2.38 1.58
CA ILE A 58 -17.18 3.25 2.56
C ILE A 58 -17.51 4.69 2.20
N ARG A 59 -18.12 5.41 3.14
CA ARG A 59 -18.38 6.83 3.03
C ARG A 59 -17.46 7.58 3.99
N THR A 60 -16.70 8.50 3.45
CA THR A 60 -15.87 9.42 4.23
C THR A 60 -16.38 10.83 4.02
N THR A 61 -16.63 11.56 5.09
CA THR A 61 -17.13 12.94 5.04
C THR A 61 -16.38 13.83 6.02
N GLY A 62 -16.36 15.12 5.73
CA GLY A 62 -15.83 16.14 6.63
C GLY A 62 -16.37 17.52 6.25
N THR A 63 -16.52 18.39 7.22
CA THR A 63 -16.93 19.79 7.03
C THR A 63 -15.72 20.70 6.82
N THR A 64 -14.55 20.23 7.24
CA THR A 64 -13.25 20.86 6.97
C THR A 64 -12.32 19.90 6.28
N ILE A 65 -11.29 20.42 5.60
CA ILE A 65 -10.26 19.59 4.96
C ILE A 65 -9.55 18.71 6.00
N SER A 66 -9.27 19.25 7.16
CA SER A 66 -8.59 18.51 8.25
C SER A 66 -9.46 17.37 8.78
N GLU A 67 -10.75 17.62 8.99
CA GLU A 67 -11.69 16.58 9.42
C GLU A 67 -11.87 15.49 8.36
N TYR A 68 -11.98 15.88 7.10
CA TYR A 68 -12.06 14.93 5.99
C TYR A 68 -10.80 14.07 5.88
N ALA A 69 -9.60 14.70 5.94
CA ALA A 69 -8.32 13.98 5.88
C ALA A 69 -8.17 13.00 7.04
N SER A 70 -8.61 13.39 8.25
CA SER A 70 -8.65 12.53 9.42
C SER A 70 -9.54 11.31 9.20
N SER A 71 -10.77 11.55 8.79
CA SER A 71 -11.75 10.47 8.54
C SER A 71 -11.31 9.54 7.42
N LEU A 72 -10.68 10.08 6.37
CA LEU A 72 -10.13 9.28 5.28
C LEU A 72 -8.96 8.43 5.77
N GLY A 73 -8.05 8.99 6.56
CA GLY A 73 -6.93 8.27 7.15
C GLY A 73 -7.39 7.06 7.96
N VAL A 74 -8.36 7.24 8.84
CA VAL A 74 -8.96 6.16 9.64
C VAL A 74 -9.63 5.12 8.74
N SER A 75 -10.42 5.55 7.75
CA SER A 75 -11.15 4.63 6.86
C SER A 75 -10.24 3.74 6.02
N VAL A 76 -9.04 4.19 5.75
CA VAL A 76 -8.01 3.43 5.01
C VAL A 76 -6.96 2.77 5.91
N GLY A 77 -7.11 2.85 7.22
CA GLY A 77 -6.25 2.17 8.19
C GLY A 77 -4.86 2.80 8.39
N LEU A 78 -4.71 4.09 8.12
CA LEU A 78 -3.44 4.82 8.27
C LEU A 78 -3.34 5.54 9.62
N GLU A 79 -3.34 4.80 10.71
CA GLU A 79 -3.26 5.40 12.05
C GLU A 79 -1.90 6.05 12.33
N ALA A 80 -0.80 5.42 11.96
CA ALA A 80 0.56 5.86 12.28
C ALA A 80 1.11 6.98 11.37
N GLY A 81 0.58 7.12 10.16
CA GLY A 81 1.03 8.10 9.16
C GLY A 81 0.13 9.34 9.05
N TYR A 82 -0.82 9.47 9.95
CA TYR A 82 -1.91 10.43 9.86
C TYR A 82 -1.46 11.88 9.60
N MET A 83 -0.44 12.38 10.28
CA MET A 83 0.00 13.77 10.11
C MET A 83 0.55 14.04 8.70
N TYR A 84 1.31 13.11 8.14
CA TYR A 84 1.85 13.24 6.77
C TYR A 84 0.75 13.08 5.72
N PHE A 85 -0.15 12.11 5.92
CA PHE A 85 -1.29 11.89 5.04
C PHE A 85 -2.24 13.10 5.02
N SER A 86 -2.57 13.64 6.17
CA SER A 86 -3.40 14.82 6.28
C SER A 86 -2.74 16.05 5.65
N GLY A 87 -1.42 16.20 5.79
CA GLY A 87 -0.64 17.24 5.12
C GLY A 87 -0.70 17.13 3.59
N SER A 88 -0.56 15.92 3.06
CA SER A 88 -0.67 15.63 1.63
C SER A 88 -2.07 15.93 1.09
N VAL A 89 -3.11 15.50 1.77
CA VAL A 89 -4.50 15.81 1.42
C VAL A 89 -4.75 17.32 1.45
N THR A 90 -4.32 17.98 2.53
CA THR A 90 -4.47 19.43 2.67
C THR A 90 -3.74 20.17 1.55
N THR A 91 -2.53 19.77 1.19
CA THR A 91 -1.76 20.38 0.11
C THR A 91 -2.44 20.22 -1.24
N ASN A 92 -3.04 19.06 -1.50
CA ASN A 92 -3.72 18.79 -2.77
C ASN A 92 -5.05 19.54 -2.90
N PHE A 93 -5.73 19.83 -1.80
CA PHE A 93 -7.03 20.49 -1.78
C PHE A 93 -6.96 21.98 -1.45
N SER A 94 -5.92 22.46 -0.76
CA SER A 94 -5.88 23.82 -0.20
C SER A 94 -5.39 24.92 -1.14
N LYS A 95 -4.84 24.59 -2.29
CA LYS A 95 -4.34 25.62 -3.20
C LYS A 95 -5.49 26.18 -4.05
N GLU A 96 -6.08 27.29 -3.60
CA GLU A 96 -6.87 28.25 -4.36
C GLU A 96 -8.39 28.00 -4.53
N ARG A 97 -8.91 26.82 -4.27
CA ARG A 97 -10.33 26.51 -4.54
C ARG A 97 -11.17 26.14 -3.32
N TYR A 98 -10.58 25.77 -2.23
CA TYR A 98 -11.28 25.11 -1.12
C TYR A 98 -11.08 25.79 0.25
N GLU A 99 -10.58 27.01 0.28
CA GLU A 99 -10.32 27.76 1.53
C GLU A 99 -11.58 28.36 2.18
N TYR A 100 -12.76 28.13 1.61
CA TYR A 100 -13.98 28.71 2.12
C TYR A 100 -14.76 27.72 2.98
N ASP A 101 -15.21 28.15 4.15
CA ASP A 101 -15.99 27.42 5.15
C ASP A 101 -17.36 26.85 4.67
N SER A 102 -17.66 26.97 3.40
CA SER A 102 -18.96 26.61 2.82
C SER A 102 -18.97 25.26 2.08
N TYR A 103 -17.87 24.52 2.06
CA TYR A 103 -17.80 23.23 1.37
C TYR A 103 -17.89 22.06 2.35
N SER A 104 -18.63 21.04 1.94
CA SER A 104 -18.59 19.72 2.57
C SER A 104 -17.83 18.76 1.68
N PHE A 105 -16.91 18.00 2.28
CA PHE A 105 -16.11 17.01 1.57
C PHE A 105 -16.74 15.64 1.77
N ALA A 106 -16.88 14.88 0.71
CA ALA A 106 -17.38 13.52 0.77
C ALA A 106 -16.70 12.66 -0.28
N THR A 107 -16.31 11.45 0.13
CA THR A 107 -15.84 10.41 -0.77
C THR A 107 -16.64 9.13 -0.54
N TYR A 108 -17.06 8.50 -1.62
CA TYR A 108 -17.74 7.23 -1.62
C TYR A 108 -16.85 6.21 -2.33
N HIS A 109 -16.48 5.14 -1.64
CA HIS A 109 -15.74 4.04 -2.22
C HIS A 109 -16.64 2.81 -2.26
N ILE A 110 -16.72 2.20 -3.42
CA ILE A 110 -17.31 0.87 -3.60
C ILE A 110 -16.15 -0.07 -3.88
N LEU A 111 -15.96 -1.05 -3.00
CA LEU A 111 -14.93 -2.05 -3.12
C LEU A 111 -15.60 -3.41 -3.38
N THR A 112 -15.29 -4.03 -4.50
CA THR A 112 -15.67 -5.39 -4.79
C THR A 112 -14.43 -6.27 -4.75
N ASN A 113 -14.29 -7.06 -3.70
CA ASN A 113 -13.13 -7.90 -3.49
C ASN A 113 -13.31 -9.26 -4.13
N LYS A 114 -12.28 -9.77 -4.80
CA LYS A 114 -12.23 -11.13 -5.35
C LYS A 114 -11.44 -12.07 -4.47
N TYR A 115 -10.22 -11.72 -4.19
CA TYR A 115 -9.33 -12.49 -3.33
C TYR A 115 -8.24 -11.60 -2.71
N GLN A 116 -7.58 -12.14 -1.72
CA GLN A 116 -6.41 -11.57 -1.09
C GLN A 116 -5.22 -12.50 -1.28
N LEU A 117 -4.08 -11.92 -1.64
CA LEU A 117 -2.77 -12.57 -1.58
C LEU A 117 -2.03 -12.03 -0.38
N ARG A 118 -1.43 -12.89 0.44
CA ARG A 118 -0.69 -12.45 1.61
C ARG A 118 0.46 -13.39 1.93
N LEU A 119 1.46 -12.84 2.60
CA LEU A 119 2.51 -13.59 3.26
C LEU A 119 2.02 -14.08 4.63
N PRO A 120 2.69 -15.06 5.27
CA PRO A 120 2.36 -15.47 6.62
C PRO A 120 2.30 -14.28 7.57
N THR A 121 1.24 -14.19 8.37
CA THR A 121 0.98 -13.03 9.25
C THR A 121 1.79 -13.05 10.54
N ASP A 122 2.39 -14.17 10.88
CA ASP A 122 3.25 -14.39 12.04
C ASP A 122 4.74 -14.14 11.76
N TRP A 123 5.07 -13.76 10.53
CA TRP A 123 6.45 -13.46 10.13
C TRP A 123 6.93 -12.13 10.68
N ASP A 124 8.19 -12.12 11.12
CA ASP A 124 8.92 -10.92 11.46
C ASP A 124 9.93 -10.51 10.35
N VAL A 125 10.74 -9.50 10.63
CA VAL A 125 11.75 -9.01 9.68
C VAL A 125 12.81 -10.07 9.38
N GLU A 126 13.15 -10.91 10.35
CA GLU A 126 14.15 -11.97 10.16
C GLU A 126 13.66 -13.05 9.20
N ASP A 127 12.38 -13.38 9.24
CA ASP A 127 11.75 -14.33 8.31
C ASP A 127 11.73 -13.83 6.87
N LEU A 128 11.69 -12.50 6.68
CA LEU A 128 11.68 -11.86 5.37
C LEU A 128 13.07 -11.78 4.72
N LYS A 129 14.13 -11.73 5.51
CA LYS A 129 15.52 -11.55 5.01
C LYS A 129 15.94 -12.55 3.93
N PRO A 130 15.65 -13.86 4.02
CA PRO A 130 16.02 -14.83 2.99
C PRO A 130 15.38 -14.55 1.62
N TYR A 131 14.31 -13.77 1.60
CA TYR A 131 13.52 -13.46 0.41
C TYR A 131 13.78 -12.07 -0.17
N LEU A 132 14.75 -11.33 0.38
CA LEU A 132 15.20 -10.07 -0.21
C LEU A 132 15.69 -10.29 -1.65
N THR A 133 15.33 -9.39 -2.56
CA THR A 133 15.94 -9.36 -3.88
C THR A 133 17.44 -9.09 -3.75
N SER A 134 18.22 -9.57 -4.70
CA SER A 134 19.66 -9.33 -4.69
C SER A 134 20.00 -7.84 -4.68
N GLN A 135 19.26 -7.05 -5.44
CA GLN A 135 19.44 -5.59 -5.51
C GLN A 135 19.09 -4.91 -4.18
N ALA A 136 17.97 -5.28 -3.56
CA ALA A 136 17.58 -4.74 -2.26
C ALA A 136 18.60 -5.10 -1.17
N LYS A 137 19.08 -6.34 -1.17
CA LYS A 137 20.10 -6.80 -0.21
C LYS A 137 21.40 -6.01 -0.34
N ILE A 138 21.88 -5.77 -1.56
CA ILE A 138 23.09 -4.98 -1.80
C ILE A 138 22.87 -3.55 -1.34
N LYS A 139 21.77 -2.91 -1.75
CA LYS A 139 21.50 -1.50 -1.46
C LYS A 139 21.28 -1.23 0.03
N LEU A 140 20.57 -2.12 0.73
CA LEU A 140 20.33 -2.00 2.17
C LEU A 140 21.58 -2.24 3.03
N ASN A 141 22.55 -3.01 2.52
CA ASN A 141 23.80 -3.26 3.22
C ASN A 141 24.91 -2.24 2.85
N ASP A 142 24.68 -1.39 1.88
CA ASP A 142 25.64 -0.36 1.46
C ASP A 142 25.49 0.89 2.33
N GLN A 143 26.43 1.10 3.23
CA GLN A 143 26.44 2.24 4.14
C GLN A 143 26.66 3.59 3.43
N SER A 144 27.09 3.60 2.18
CA SER A 144 27.23 4.81 1.37
C SER A 144 25.91 5.33 0.81
N VAL A 145 24.87 4.48 0.78
CA VAL A 145 23.54 4.83 0.30
C VAL A 145 22.77 5.56 1.40
N SER A 146 22.27 6.75 1.07
CA SER A 146 21.49 7.55 2.02
C SER A 146 20.09 6.95 2.27
N ALA A 147 19.54 7.25 3.43
CA ALA A 147 18.16 6.89 3.75
C ALA A 147 17.15 7.45 2.73
N THR A 148 17.37 8.69 2.27
CA THR A 148 16.54 9.32 1.24
C THR A 148 16.55 8.52 -0.07
N GLU A 149 17.70 8.02 -0.48
CA GLU A 149 17.82 7.20 -1.69
C GLU A 149 17.08 5.86 -1.54
N ILE A 150 17.18 5.22 -0.37
CA ILE A 150 16.43 4.00 -0.06
C ILE A 150 14.93 4.26 -0.14
N PHE A 151 14.43 5.32 0.48
CA PHE A 151 13.01 5.67 0.45
C PHE A 151 12.54 6.05 -0.96
N ASN A 152 13.36 6.71 -1.76
CA ASN A 152 13.02 7.02 -3.14
C ASN A 152 12.91 5.76 -4.02
N THR A 153 13.74 4.75 -3.74
CA THR A 153 13.77 3.50 -4.51
C THR A 153 12.66 2.54 -4.07
N TYR A 154 12.50 2.35 -2.77
CA TYR A 154 11.64 1.30 -2.19
C TYR A 154 10.41 1.83 -1.45
N GLY A 155 10.29 3.14 -1.29
CA GLY A 155 9.24 3.73 -0.48
C GLY A 155 9.46 3.51 1.01
N THR A 156 8.39 3.61 1.77
CA THR A 156 8.41 3.56 3.24
C THR A 156 7.98 2.22 3.81
N HIS A 157 7.32 1.41 3.01
CA HIS A 157 6.74 0.12 3.41
C HIS A 157 6.96 -0.94 2.33
N VAL A 158 6.81 -2.18 2.73
CA VAL A 158 6.83 -3.36 1.84
C VAL A 158 5.43 -3.96 1.82
N LEU A 159 4.92 -4.25 0.65
CA LEU A 159 3.62 -4.88 0.47
C LEU A 159 3.69 -6.35 0.86
N THR A 160 3.08 -6.72 1.98
CA THR A 160 2.97 -8.11 2.47
C THR A 160 1.60 -8.71 2.24
N GLY A 161 0.65 -7.91 1.78
CA GLY A 161 -0.69 -8.33 1.40
C GLY A 161 -1.26 -7.46 0.30
N VAL A 162 -1.97 -8.08 -0.64
CA VAL A 162 -2.60 -7.41 -1.77
C VAL A 162 -4.02 -7.93 -1.91
N VAL A 163 -4.98 -7.03 -1.98
CA VAL A 163 -6.38 -7.36 -2.27
C VAL A 163 -6.65 -7.06 -3.74
N VAL A 164 -7.16 -8.05 -4.44
CA VAL A 164 -7.52 -7.95 -5.86
C VAL A 164 -9.04 -7.85 -5.99
N GLY A 165 -9.49 -6.86 -6.75
CA GLY A 165 -10.90 -6.59 -6.96
C GLY A 165 -11.12 -5.35 -7.83
N ALA A 166 -12.26 -4.75 -7.69
CA ALA A 166 -12.60 -3.49 -8.36
C ALA A 166 -12.92 -2.40 -7.33
N ARG A 167 -12.55 -1.17 -7.67
CA ARG A 167 -12.88 0.02 -6.87
C ARG A 167 -13.51 1.07 -7.78
N ALA A 168 -14.61 1.65 -7.31
CA ALA A 168 -15.28 2.80 -7.93
C ALA A 168 -15.44 3.93 -6.91
#